data_62a4706f7f72de337d6c588afc3b1a56
#
_entry.id   62a4706f7f72de337d6c588afc3b1a56
#
_cell.length_a   1.000
_cell.length_b   1.000
_cell.length_c   1.000
_cell.angle_alpha   90.00
_cell.angle_beta   90.00
_cell.angle_gamma   90.00
#
_symmetry.space_group_name_H-M   'P 1'
#
loop_
_entity.id
_entity.type
_entity.pdbx_description
1 polymer ?
#
loop_
_entity_poly.entity_id
_entity_poly.type
_entity_poly.pdbx_seq_one_letter_code
_entity_poly.pdbx_strand_id
1 'polypeptide(L)'
;MDIKTTLDKPVTERAEEMPSYKGVKGKGVKNGAEFLESLRDGRVIYYQGERVEDVTTHPAFKDMAHKIAETYDKQHDPEYQDKMSFVDEDGVRCSYSYAAPNTLEVLEARKGNTEIWVNDAMGMLGRLPDFVASMTVGVYDLRHELEKLNPELSKNAESYLQYARQNDLCLSHGLHDPCMDKSLRPPEDPDRCVRVVKERDDGIIVRGARFNTFG
;
A
#
# COMPACT_ATOMS: atom_id res chain seq x y z
N MET A 1 -1.55 7.17 20.88
CA MET A 1 -1.67 5.75 21.27
C MET A 1 -0.26 5.23 21.42
N ASP A 2 0.11 4.63 22.54
CA ASP A 2 1.50 4.19 22.76
C ASP A 2 1.74 2.90 21.98
N ILE A 3 2.58 2.95 20.96
CA ILE A 3 2.89 1.84 20.03
C ILE A 3 3.44 0.62 20.78
N LYS A 4 4.25 0.81 21.82
CA LYS A 4 4.78 -0.29 22.64
C LYS A 4 3.68 -1.10 23.31
N THR A 5 2.71 -0.44 23.91
CA THR A 5 1.59 -1.12 24.59
C THR A 5 0.70 -1.90 23.62
N THR A 6 0.63 -1.43 22.36
CA THR A 6 -0.16 -2.10 21.31
C THR A 6 0.55 -3.37 20.79
N LEU A 7 1.89 -3.41 20.77
CA LEU A 7 2.65 -4.56 20.26
C LEU A 7 2.64 -5.78 21.20
N ASP A 8 2.42 -5.56 22.50
CA ASP A 8 2.36 -6.64 23.50
C ASP A 8 0.99 -7.35 23.55
N LYS A 9 -0.01 -6.81 22.87
CA LYS A 9 -1.34 -7.42 22.79
C LYS A 9 -1.40 -8.55 21.76
N PRO A 10 -2.26 -9.57 21.97
CA PRO A 10 -2.54 -10.58 20.96
C PRO A 10 -2.96 -9.94 19.61
N VAL A 11 -2.58 -10.56 18.50
CA VAL A 11 -2.87 -10.04 17.14
C VAL A 11 -4.37 -9.78 16.93
N THR A 12 -5.23 -10.63 17.50
CA THR A 12 -6.69 -10.46 17.44
C THR A 12 -7.18 -9.19 18.13
N GLU A 13 -6.62 -8.87 19.33
CA GLU A 13 -6.99 -7.65 20.06
C GLU A 13 -6.47 -6.39 19.33
N ARG A 14 -5.27 -6.45 18.75
CA ARG A 14 -4.72 -5.35 17.94
C ARG A 14 -5.58 -5.03 16.73
N ALA A 15 -6.05 -6.06 16.03
CA ALA A 15 -6.92 -5.88 14.88
C ALA A 15 -8.28 -5.26 15.25
N GLU A 16 -8.77 -5.51 16.47
CA GLU A 16 -10.02 -4.90 16.96
C GLU A 16 -9.89 -3.40 17.28
N GLU A 17 -8.67 -2.92 17.52
CA GLU A 17 -8.38 -1.51 17.85
C GLU A 17 -8.00 -0.67 16.62
N MET A 18 -7.78 -1.27 15.45
CA MET A 18 -7.39 -0.52 14.26
C MET A 18 -8.57 0.33 13.75
N PRO A 19 -8.35 1.64 13.54
CA PRO A 19 -9.40 2.52 13.04
C PRO A 19 -9.76 2.18 11.60
N SER A 20 -11.04 2.37 11.25
CA SER A 20 -11.49 2.31 9.86
C SER A 20 -10.86 3.46 9.06
N TYR A 21 -10.49 3.19 7.80
CA TYR A 21 -10.02 4.22 6.87
C TYR A 21 -11.18 5.08 6.31
N LYS A 22 -12.42 4.64 6.45
CA LYS A 22 -13.59 5.33 5.89
C LYS A 22 -13.73 6.74 6.48
N GLY A 23 -13.81 7.74 5.60
CA GLY A 23 -13.95 9.15 5.99
C GLY A 23 -12.66 9.83 6.46
N VAL A 24 -11.52 9.17 6.39
CA VAL A 24 -10.22 9.79 6.68
C VAL A 24 -9.81 10.65 5.48
N LYS A 25 -9.77 11.97 5.66
CA LYS A 25 -9.21 12.89 4.66
C LYS A 25 -7.69 12.77 4.66
N GLY A 26 -7.14 12.60 3.46
CA GLY A 26 -5.70 12.62 3.25
C GLY A 26 -5.13 14.02 3.18
N LYS A 27 -3.81 14.11 3.31
CA LYS A 27 -3.05 15.36 3.20
C LYS A 27 -2.47 15.58 1.79
N GLY A 28 -2.61 14.60 0.92
CA GLY A 28 -2.04 14.59 -0.43
C GLY A 28 -0.68 13.87 -0.47
N VAL A 29 0.12 14.21 -1.50
CA VAL A 29 1.44 13.62 -1.71
C VAL A 29 2.35 13.80 -0.50
N LYS A 30 3.00 12.72 -0.08
CA LYS A 30 3.99 12.71 0.99
C LYS A 30 5.32 13.28 0.52
N ASN A 31 6.05 13.89 1.45
CA ASN A 31 7.49 14.06 1.32
C ASN A 31 8.25 12.86 1.90
N GLY A 32 9.59 12.85 1.74
CA GLY A 32 10.43 11.75 2.20
C GLY A 32 10.39 11.54 3.71
N ALA A 33 10.30 12.60 4.50
CA ALA A 33 10.19 12.49 5.96
C ALA A 33 8.86 11.85 6.38
N GLU A 34 7.75 12.24 5.75
CA GLU A 34 6.43 11.64 5.99
C GLU A 34 6.37 10.18 5.52
N PHE A 35 7.06 9.84 4.43
CA PHE A 35 7.21 8.45 4.00
C PHE A 35 7.96 7.62 5.03
N LEU A 36 9.14 8.08 5.51
CA LEU A 36 9.91 7.36 6.53
C LEU A 36 9.11 7.19 7.83
N GLU A 37 8.37 8.22 8.26
CA GLU A 37 7.52 8.12 9.44
C GLU A 37 6.38 7.11 9.24
N SER A 38 5.84 7.00 8.02
CA SER A 38 4.78 6.04 7.70
C SER A 38 5.22 4.57 7.79
N LEU A 39 6.54 4.30 7.79
CA LEU A 39 7.09 2.96 7.99
C LEU A 39 7.07 2.51 9.45
N ARG A 40 6.83 3.43 10.40
CA ARG A 40 6.69 3.16 11.84
C ARG A 40 5.25 2.85 12.23
N ASP A 41 4.60 1.96 11.49
CA ASP A 41 3.18 1.64 11.61
C ASP A 41 2.86 0.54 12.63
N GLY A 42 3.84 0.13 13.42
CA GLY A 42 3.68 -0.90 14.47
C GLY A 42 3.77 -2.34 13.98
N ARG A 43 4.08 -2.57 12.70
CA ARG A 43 4.36 -3.92 12.21
C ARG A 43 5.58 -4.52 12.90
N VAL A 44 5.57 -5.84 13.09
CA VAL A 44 6.68 -6.57 13.68
C VAL A 44 7.48 -7.21 12.56
N ILE A 45 8.77 -6.87 12.49
CA ILE A 45 9.68 -7.33 11.43
C ILE A 45 10.81 -8.13 12.08
N TYR A 46 11.14 -9.28 11.47
CA TYR A 46 12.32 -10.08 11.81
C TYR A 46 13.24 -10.16 10.60
N TYR A 47 14.53 -10.00 10.85
CA TYR A 47 15.56 -10.19 9.83
C TYR A 47 16.66 -11.11 10.40
N GLN A 48 16.95 -12.22 9.71
CA GLN A 48 17.91 -13.25 10.14
C GLN A 48 17.68 -13.76 11.58
N GLY A 49 16.42 -13.83 12.02
CA GLY A 49 16.02 -14.29 13.35
C GLY A 49 16.00 -13.21 14.42
N GLU A 50 16.49 -12.01 14.14
CA GLU A 50 16.48 -10.88 15.07
C GLU A 50 15.34 -9.93 14.77
N ARG A 51 14.74 -9.35 15.82
CA ARG A 51 13.69 -8.35 15.67
C ARG A 51 14.29 -7.02 15.22
N VAL A 52 13.70 -6.44 14.17
CA VAL A 52 14.03 -5.11 13.68
C VAL A 52 13.17 -4.09 14.42
N GLU A 53 13.80 -3.19 15.17
CA GLU A 53 13.10 -2.14 15.91
C GLU A 53 12.63 -0.99 15.02
N ASP A 54 13.47 -0.58 14.05
CA ASP A 54 13.15 0.50 13.09
C ASP A 54 13.81 0.23 11.74
N VAL A 55 13.01 0.02 10.70
CA VAL A 55 13.51 -0.22 9.33
C VAL A 55 14.21 1.00 8.73
N THR A 56 13.92 2.20 9.23
CA THR A 56 14.51 3.44 8.71
C THR A 56 15.95 3.64 9.18
N THR A 57 16.37 2.90 10.20
CA THR A 57 17.73 2.97 10.77
C THR A 57 18.49 1.64 10.71
N HIS A 58 17.77 0.53 10.50
CA HIS A 58 18.39 -0.80 10.45
C HIS A 58 19.32 -0.95 9.23
N PRO A 59 20.57 -1.47 9.39
CA PRO A 59 21.56 -1.53 8.31
C PRO A 59 21.09 -2.22 7.03
N ALA A 60 20.24 -3.24 7.12
CA ALA A 60 19.75 -3.98 5.97
C ALA A 60 18.65 -3.27 5.18
N PHE A 61 17.99 -2.25 5.75
CA PHE A 61 16.79 -1.62 5.15
C PHE A 61 16.92 -0.12 4.94
N LYS A 62 17.73 0.57 5.76
CA LYS A 62 17.78 2.03 5.81
C LYS A 62 18.09 2.67 4.45
N ASP A 63 19.05 2.13 3.72
CA ASP A 63 19.51 2.73 2.47
C ASP A 63 18.41 2.69 1.41
N MET A 64 17.64 1.61 1.35
CA MET A 64 16.47 1.49 0.48
C MET A 64 15.33 2.41 0.92
N ALA A 65 15.02 2.46 2.22
CA ALA A 65 13.99 3.33 2.75
C ALA A 65 14.30 4.80 2.45
N HIS A 66 15.53 5.24 2.66
CA HIS A 66 15.97 6.61 2.36
C HIS A 66 15.98 6.88 0.86
N LYS A 67 16.37 5.92 0.02
CA LYS A 67 16.34 6.10 -1.44
C LYS A 67 14.93 6.30 -1.97
N ILE A 68 13.96 5.56 -1.45
CA ILE A 68 12.54 5.77 -1.78
C ILE A 68 12.07 7.15 -1.26
N ALA A 69 12.48 7.55 -0.05
CA ALA A 69 12.15 8.85 0.53
C ALA A 69 12.62 10.02 -0.35
N GLU A 70 13.82 9.97 -0.92
CA GLU A 70 14.32 10.97 -1.87
C GLU A 70 13.41 11.14 -3.09
N THR A 71 12.81 10.05 -3.59
CA THR A 71 11.88 10.14 -4.72
C THR A 71 10.54 10.72 -4.30
N TYR A 72 10.08 10.44 -3.05
CA TYR A 72 8.91 11.12 -2.48
C TYR A 72 9.12 12.63 -2.36
N ASP A 73 10.33 13.09 -2.00
CA ASP A 73 10.65 14.53 -1.93
C ASP A 73 10.50 15.22 -3.30
N LYS A 74 10.76 14.54 -4.41
CA LYS A 74 10.57 15.08 -5.76
C LYS A 74 9.13 15.49 -6.07
N GLN A 75 8.13 14.89 -5.41
CA GLN A 75 6.73 15.28 -5.55
C GLN A 75 6.48 16.74 -5.08
N HIS A 76 7.43 17.31 -4.33
CA HIS A 76 7.41 18.70 -3.83
C HIS A 76 8.41 19.62 -4.53
N ASP A 77 9.30 19.08 -5.37
CA ASP A 77 10.24 19.85 -6.17
C ASP A 77 9.50 20.51 -7.35
N PRO A 78 9.62 21.84 -7.54
CA PRO A 78 8.97 22.55 -8.66
C PRO A 78 9.27 21.97 -10.05
N GLU A 79 10.43 21.32 -10.24
CA GLU A 79 10.79 20.68 -11.51
C GLU A 79 9.95 19.41 -11.79
N TYR A 80 9.59 18.68 -10.74
CA TYR A 80 8.98 17.35 -10.85
C TYR A 80 7.51 17.33 -10.40
N GLN A 81 7.07 18.27 -9.58
CA GLN A 81 5.76 18.25 -8.93
C GLN A 81 4.61 18.02 -9.92
N ASP A 82 4.56 18.78 -11.01
CA ASP A 82 3.49 18.67 -12.00
C ASP A 82 3.67 17.47 -12.95
N LYS A 83 4.85 16.83 -12.95
CA LYS A 83 5.11 15.58 -13.69
C LYS A 83 4.74 14.35 -12.86
N MET A 84 4.75 14.46 -11.53
CA MET A 84 4.52 13.35 -10.60
C MET A 84 3.15 13.39 -9.93
N SER A 85 2.47 14.54 -9.93
CA SER A 85 1.24 14.73 -9.19
C SER A 85 0.22 15.60 -9.91
N PHE A 86 -1.05 15.42 -9.56
CA PHE A 86 -2.19 16.19 -10.04
C PHE A 86 -3.06 16.61 -8.85
N VAL A 87 -3.97 17.55 -9.08
CA VAL A 87 -4.98 17.94 -8.06
C VAL A 87 -6.27 17.20 -8.37
N ASP A 88 -6.81 16.49 -7.38
CA ASP A 88 -8.05 15.74 -7.53
C ASP A 88 -9.30 16.64 -7.37
N GLU A 89 -10.49 16.04 -7.47
CA GLU A 89 -11.79 16.70 -7.38
C GLU A 89 -12.07 17.34 -6.00
N ASP A 90 -11.38 16.90 -4.96
CA ASP A 90 -11.47 17.45 -3.61
C ASP A 90 -10.43 18.57 -3.35
N GLY A 91 -9.64 18.92 -4.37
CA GLY A 91 -8.56 19.89 -4.27
C GLY A 91 -7.30 19.37 -3.58
N VAL A 92 -7.17 18.04 -3.45
CA VAL A 92 -6.00 17.39 -2.83
C VAL A 92 -4.99 17.04 -3.91
N ARG A 93 -3.72 17.35 -3.68
CA ARG A 93 -2.63 16.96 -4.59
C ARG A 93 -2.29 15.48 -4.40
N CYS A 94 -2.45 14.69 -5.44
CA CYS A 94 -2.29 13.23 -5.44
C CYS A 94 -1.24 12.79 -6.45
N SER A 95 -0.55 11.68 -6.19
CA SER A 95 0.41 11.10 -7.14
C SER A 95 -0.28 10.57 -8.40
N TYR A 96 0.33 10.80 -9.57
CA TYR A 96 -0.12 10.20 -10.83
C TYR A 96 -0.13 8.66 -10.81
N SER A 97 0.57 8.03 -9.88
CA SER A 97 0.47 6.57 -9.65
C SER A 97 -0.97 6.12 -9.38
N TYR A 98 -1.80 7.00 -8.81
CA TYR A 98 -3.20 6.75 -8.47
C TYR A 98 -4.20 7.37 -9.45
N ALA A 99 -3.77 8.01 -10.54
CA ALA A 99 -4.67 8.59 -11.52
C ALA A 99 -5.34 7.50 -12.36
N ALA A 100 -6.66 7.55 -12.52
CA ALA A 100 -7.37 6.66 -13.43
C ALA A 100 -7.12 7.10 -14.89
N PRO A 101 -6.55 6.24 -15.76
CA PRO A 101 -6.11 6.63 -17.11
C PRO A 101 -7.30 6.70 -18.09
N ASN A 102 -8.24 7.61 -17.84
CA ASN A 102 -9.45 7.78 -18.64
C ASN A 102 -9.20 8.52 -19.97
N THR A 103 -8.06 9.19 -20.12
CA THR A 103 -7.65 9.90 -21.32
C THR A 103 -6.19 9.59 -21.68
N LEU A 104 -5.78 9.89 -22.91
CA LEU A 104 -4.40 9.70 -23.34
C LEU A 104 -3.44 10.58 -22.53
N GLU A 105 -3.83 11.80 -22.22
CA GLU A 105 -3.02 12.75 -21.45
C GLU A 105 -2.71 12.19 -20.05
N VAL A 106 -3.71 11.62 -19.37
CA VAL A 106 -3.51 10.99 -18.05
C VAL A 106 -2.63 9.75 -18.16
N LEU A 107 -2.79 8.96 -19.21
CA LEU A 107 -1.93 7.78 -19.45
C LEU A 107 -0.47 8.19 -19.68
N GLU A 108 -0.22 9.25 -20.47
CA GLU A 108 1.12 9.80 -20.70
C GLU A 108 1.72 10.38 -19.41
N ALA A 109 0.93 11.11 -18.61
CA ALA A 109 1.37 11.63 -17.32
C ALA A 109 1.74 10.51 -16.36
N ARG A 110 0.96 9.43 -16.28
CA ARG A 110 1.31 8.22 -15.50
C ARG A 110 2.62 7.60 -15.97
N LYS A 111 2.81 7.48 -17.30
CA LYS A 111 4.06 6.97 -17.87
C LYS A 111 5.24 7.84 -17.43
N GLY A 112 5.12 9.17 -17.56
CA GLY A 112 6.16 10.12 -17.15
C GLY A 112 6.49 10.02 -15.65
N ASN A 113 5.49 9.88 -14.80
CA ASN A 113 5.67 9.64 -13.37
C ASN A 113 6.43 8.33 -13.12
N THR A 114 6.03 7.22 -13.76
CA THR A 114 6.70 5.93 -13.63
C THR A 114 8.15 6.00 -14.10
N GLU A 115 8.45 6.72 -15.19
CA GLU A 115 9.82 6.93 -15.66
C GLU A 115 10.70 7.64 -14.63
N ILE A 116 10.16 8.61 -13.89
CA ILE A 116 10.90 9.28 -12.81
C ILE A 116 11.22 8.28 -11.69
N TRP A 117 10.24 7.50 -11.22
CA TRP A 117 10.46 6.47 -10.21
C TRP A 117 11.51 5.44 -10.64
N VAL A 118 11.40 4.93 -11.88
CA VAL A 118 12.33 3.92 -12.43
C VAL A 118 13.76 4.47 -12.56
N ASN A 119 13.89 5.70 -13.06
CA ASN A 119 15.20 6.33 -13.24
C ASN A 119 15.89 6.60 -11.91
N ASP A 120 15.15 7.06 -10.90
CA ASP A 120 15.68 7.28 -9.55
C ASP A 120 16.17 5.99 -8.90
N ALA A 121 15.48 4.90 -9.14
CA ALA A 121 15.85 3.57 -8.68
C ALA A 121 16.90 2.89 -9.59
N MET A 122 17.39 3.56 -10.64
CA MET A 122 18.29 2.99 -11.65
C MET A 122 17.81 1.66 -12.24
N GLY A 123 16.50 1.46 -12.30
CA GLY A 123 15.86 0.20 -12.72
C GLY A 123 16.04 -0.97 -11.76
N MET A 124 16.65 -0.76 -10.59
CA MET A 124 16.96 -1.85 -9.63
C MET A 124 15.77 -2.26 -8.78
N LEU A 125 14.77 -1.41 -8.61
CA LEU A 125 13.56 -1.71 -7.85
C LEU A 125 12.48 -2.27 -8.79
N GLY A 126 12.27 -3.56 -8.75
CA GLY A 126 11.26 -4.22 -9.58
C GLY A 126 9.81 -3.96 -9.14
N ARG A 127 9.61 -3.38 -7.97
CA ARG A 127 8.30 -3.11 -7.36
C ARG A 127 8.31 -1.76 -6.66
N LEU A 128 8.22 -0.72 -7.46
CA LEU A 128 8.08 0.65 -6.98
C LEU A 128 6.67 0.91 -6.42
N PRO A 129 6.48 1.98 -5.63
CA PRO A 129 5.17 2.35 -5.10
C PRO A 129 4.06 2.46 -6.15
N ASP A 130 4.39 2.86 -7.39
CA ASP A 130 3.45 2.99 -8.52
C ASP A 130 2.84 1.66 -8.96
N PHE A 131 3.53 0.53 -8.77
CA PHE A 131 3.06 -0.77 -9.22
C PHE A 131 1.75 -1.20 -8.53
N VAL A 132 1.70 -1.18 -7.19
CA VAL A 132 0.49 -1.59 -6.46
C VAL A 132 -0.58 -0.50 -6.47
N ALA A 133 -0.17 0.78 -6.59
CA ALA A 133 -1.09 1.87 -6.88
C ALA A 133 -1.85 1.61 -8.20
N SER A 134 -1.17 1.14 -9.25
CA SER A 134 -1.80 0.75 -10.52
C SER A 134 -2.79 -0.41 -10.36
N MET A 135 -2.51 -1.39 -9.51
CA MET A 135 -3.46 -2.46 -9.18
C MET A 135 -4.72 -1.92 -8.49
N THR A 136 -4.56 -0.96 -7.58
CA THR A 136 -5.69 -0.30 -6.91
C THR A 136 -6.58 0.44 -7.91
N VAL A 137 -5.96 1.16 -8.86
CA VAL A 137 -6.69 1.81 -9.97
C VAL A 137 -7.41 0.77 -10.85
N GLY A 138 -6.78 -0.39 -11.11
CA GLY A 138 -7.42 -1.47 -11.87
C GLY A 138 -8.65 -2.05 -11.16
N VAL A 139 -8.62 -2.18 -9.84
CA VAL A 139 -9.81 -2.59 -9.05
C VAL A 139 -10.92 -1.53 -9.15
N TYR A 140 -10.56 -0.25 -9.09
CA TYR A 140 -11.51 0.83 -9.29
C TYR A 140 -12.12 0.83 -10.71
N ASP A 141 -11.33 0.53 -11.72
CA ASP A 141 -11.82 0.44 -13.11
C ASP A 141 -12.89 -0.66 -13.27
N LEU A 142 -12.77 -1.75 -12.50
CA LEU A 142 -13.73 -2.84 -12.46
C LEU A 142 -15.00 -2.53 -11.64
N ARG A 143 -15.15 -1.35 -11.05
CA ARG A 143 -16.24 -1.02 -10.11
C ARG A 143 -17.64 -1.25 -10.68
N HIS A 144 -17.85 -1.05 -11.98
CA HIS A 144 -19.15 -1.29 -12.64
C HIS A 144 -19.49 -2.79 -12.74
N GLU A 145 -18.48 -3.65 -12.87
CA GLU A 145 -18.67 -5.10 -12.81
C GLU A 145 -18.89 -5.56 -11.37
N LEU A 146 -18.17 -4.96 -10.43
CA LEU A 146 -18.35 -5.22 -9.00
C LEU A 146 -19.75 -4.83 -8.52
N GLU A 147 -20.31 -3.71 -9.02
CA GLU A 147 -21.65 -3.24 -8.70
C GLU A 147 -22.73 -4.27 -9.09
N LYS A 148 -22.55 -4.97 -10.21
CA LYS A 148 -23.48 -6.03 -10.65
C LYS A 148 -23.50 -7.23 -9.69
N LEU A 149 -22.39 -7.47 -9.00
CA LEU A 149 -22.29 -8.54 -7.99
C LEU A 149 -22.82 -8.07 -6.64
N ASN A 150 -22.38 -6.91 -6.19
CA ASN A 150 -22.83 -6.27 -4.95
C ASN A 150 -22.49 -4.77 -4.99
N PRO A 151 -23.46 -3.85 -4.87
CA PRO A 151 -23.22 -2.40 -4.88
C PRO A 151 -22.21 -1.92 -3.83
N GLU A 152 -22.08 -2.60 -2.69
CA GLU A 152 -21.11 -2.25 -1.65
C GLU A 152 -19.66 -2.48 -2.12
N LEU A 153 -19.40 -3.45 -2.99
CA LEU A 153 -18.07 -3.69 -3.54
C LEU A 153 -17.60 -2.53 -4.41
N SER A 154 -18.50 -1.96 -5.23
CA SER A 154 -18.22 -0.77 -6.03
C SER A 154 -17.86 0.42 -5.16
N LYS A 155 -18.67 0.73 -4.15
CA LYS A 155 -18.42 1.81 -3.19
C LYS A 155 -17.12 1.62 -2.42
N ASN A 156 -16.80 0.39 -2.04
CA ASN A 156 -15.54 0.08 -1.36
C ASN A 156 -14.33 0.31 -2.28
N ALA A 157 -14.43 -0.06 -3.56
CA ALA A 157 -13.36 0.19 -4.54
C ALA A 157 -13.11 1.69 -4.73
N GLU A 158 -14.17 2.49 -4.85
CA GLU A 158 -14.10 3.96 -4.95
C GLU A 158 -13.50 4.59 -3.69
N SER A 159 -14.04 4.24 -2.52
CA SER A 159 -13.58 4.79 -1.24
C SER A 159 -12.14 4.42 -0.94
N TYR A 160 -11.71 3.21 -1.30
CA TYR A 160 -10.34 2.77 -1.07
C TYR A 160 -9.35 3.48 -2.02
N LEU A 161 -9.70 3.66 -3.30
CA LEU A 161 -8.87 4.43 -4.23
C LEU A 161 -8.72 5.87 -3.73
N GLN A 162 -9.81 6.52 -3.33
CA GLN A 162 -9.79 7.88 -2.79
C GLN A 162 -8.88 7.98 -1.55
N TYR A 163 -9.06 7.06 -0.60
CA TYR A 163 -8.22 6.99 0.59
C TYR A 163 -6.74 6.78 0.25
N ALA A 164 -6.43 5.81 -0.63
CA ALA A 164 -5.07 5.48 -0.99
C ALA A 164 -4.36 6.65 -1.69
N ARG A 165 -5.02 7.31 -2.65
CA ARG A 165 -4.43 8.44 -3.39
C ARG A 165 -4.26 9.69 -2.54
N GLN A 166 -5.25 10.02 -1.70
CA GLN A 166 -5.20 11.22 -0.84
C GLN A 166 -4.25 11.06 0.35
N ASN A 167 -3.86 9.85 0.70
CA ASN A 167 -2.86 9.56 1.74
C ASN A 167 -1.53 9.09 1.16
N ASP A 168 -1.37 9.11 -0.16
CA ASP A 168 -0.17 8.70 -0.89
C ASP A 168 0.44 7.41 -0.31
N LEU A 169 -0.37 6.34 -0.29
CA LEU A 169 0.03 5.09 0.35
C LEU A 169 1.14 4.40 -0.45
N CYS A 170 2.18 3.96 0.24
CA CYS A 170 3.15 3.03 -0.30
C CYS A 170 2.63 1.60 -0.09
N LEU A 171 2.02 1.04 -1.13
CA LEU A 171 1.40 -0.27 -1.07
C LEU A 171 2.36 -1.37 -1.51
N SER A 172 2.30 -2.51 -0.85
CA SER A 172 2.98 -3.75 -1.27
C SER A 172 2.01 -4.90 -1.36
N HIS A 173 2.40 -6.00 -1.99
CA HIS A 173 1.55 -7.18 -2.11
C HIS A 173 2.29 -8.46 -1.79
N GLY A 174 1.66 -9.35 -1.03
CA GLY A 174 2.09 -10.72 -0.86
C GLY A 174 1.40 -11.60 -1.90
N LEU A 175 2.15 -12.10 -2.89
CA LEU A 175 1.56 -12.72 -4.08
C LEU A 175 1.28 -14.21 -3.88
N HIS A 176 2.19 -14.93 -3.24
CA HIS A 176 2.14 -16.39 -3.17
C HIS A 176 1.78 -16.92 -1.79
N ASP A 177 1.04 -18.02 -1.77
CA ASP A 177 0.89 -18.82 -0.57
C ASP A 177 2.22 -19.48 -0.21
N PRO A 178 2.46 -19.79 1.09
CA PRO A 178 3.62 -20.55 1.52
C PRO A 178 3.69 -21.91 0.77
N CYS A 179 4.92 -22.43 0.62
CA CYS A 179 5.10 -23.80 0.12
C CYS A 179 4.36 -24.77 1.04
N MET A 180 3.36 -25.45 0.50
CA MET A 180 2.43 -26.30 1.22
C MET A 180 2.54 -27.72 0.71
N ASP A 181 2.02 -28.65 1.48
CA ASP A 181 1.65 -29.97 0.95
C ASP A 181 0.56 -29.79 -0.13
N LYS A 182 0.94 -29.95 -1.39
CA LYS A 182 0.05 -29.76 -2.54
C LYS A 182 -1.04 -30.84 -2.65
N SER A 183 -0.96 -31.88 -1.82
CA SER A 183 -2.03 -32.89 -1.70
C SER A 183 -3.23 -32.36 -0.91
N LEU A 184 -3.03 -31.32 -0.10
CA LEU A 184 -4.07 -30.69 0.70
C LEU A 184 -4.63 -29.45 0.00
N ARG A 185 -5.96 -29.30 0.04
CA ARG A 185 -6.62 -28.08 -0.40
C ARG A 185 -6.55 -27.01 0.69
N PRO A 186 -6.63 -25.70 0.36
CA PRO A 186 -6.59 -24.61 1.35
C PRO A 186 -7.52 -24.78 2.55
N PRO A 187 -8.76 -25.28 2.42
CA PRO A 187 -9.62 -25.53 3.57
C PRO A 187 -9.15 -26.64 4.51
N GLU A 188 -8.29 -27.57 4.02
CA GLU A 188 -7.79 -28.71 4.79
C GLU A 188 -6.55 -28.34 5.63
N ASP A 189 -5.89 -27.22 5.31
CA ASP A 189 -4.83 -26.64 6.10
C ASP A 189 -5.03 -25.11 6.27
N PRO A 190 -5.99 -24.74 7.08
CA PRO A 190 -6.44 -23.34 7.17
C PRO A 190 -5.41 -22.39 7.76
N ASP A 191 -4.37 -22.87 8.44
CA ASP A 191 -3.37 -22.01 9.06
C ASP A 191 -2.27 -21.53 8.09
N ARG A 192 -2.20 -22.10 6.90
CA ARG A 192 -1.19 -21.74 5.89
C ARG A 192 -1.61 -20.63 4.95
N CYS A 193 -2.88 -20.59 4.56
CA CYS A 193 -3.39 -19.59 3.63
C CYS A 193 -4.02 -18.42 4.37
N VAL A 194 -4.00 -17.24 3.75
CA VAL A 194 -4.77 -16.09 4.25
C VAL A 194 -6.25 -16.41 4.18
N ARG A 195 -6.94 -16.31 5.30
CA ARG A 195 -8.38 -16.53 5.43
C ARG A 195 -9.04 -15.49 6.33
N VAL A 196 -10.32 -15.31 6.14
CA VAL A 196 -11.15 -14.53 7.07
C VAL A 196 -11.30 -15.34 8.36
N VAL A 197 -10.99 -14.73 9.49
CA VAL A 197 -11.14 -15.34 10.82
C VAL A 197 -12.26 -14.68 11.63
N LYS A 198 -12.62 -13.44 11.27
CA LYS A 198 -13.72 -12.70 11.89
C LYS A 198 -14.31 -11.71 10.89
N GLU A 199 -15.62 -11.62 10.82
CA GLU A 199 -16.33 -10.55 10.13
C GLU A 199 -16.76 -9.48 11.13
N ARG A 200 -16.74 -8.21 10.71
CA ARG A 200 -17.13 -7.04 11.48
C ARG A 200 -18.02 -6.14 10.64
N ASP A 201 -18.74 -5.24 11.28
CA ASP A 201 -19.61 -4.27 10.58
C ASP A 201 -18.82 -3.32 9.67
N ASP A 202 -17.53 -3.08 9.98
CA ASP A 202 -16.63 -2.17 9.26
C ASP A 202 -15.59 -2.90 8.39
N GLY A 203 -15.59 -4.23 8.34
CA GLY A 203 -14.62 -5.00 7.55
C GLY A 203 -14.45 -6.44 7.99
N ILE A 204 -13.29 -7.00 7.64
CA ILE A 204 -12.91 -8.39 7.96
C ILE A 204 -11.56 -8.43 8.65
N ILE A 205 -11.39 -9.38 9.57
CA ILE A 205 -10.08 -9.73 10.11
C ILE A 205 -9.57 -10.95 9.36
N VAL A 206 -8.36 -10.83 8.82
CA VAL A 206 -7.70 -11.92 8.10
C VAL A 206 -6.50 -12.45 8.89
N ARG A 207 -6.21 -13.76 8.73
CA ARG A 207 -5.02 -14.41 9.28
C ARG A 207 -4.45 -15.36 8.25
N GLY A 208 -3.14 -15.54 8.25
CA GLY A 208 -2.41 -16.47 7.40
C GLY A 208 -1.09 -15.86 6.94
N ALA A 209 -0.34 -16.60 6.13
CA ALA A 209 0.93 -16.17 5.58
C ALA A 209 0.82 -15.90 4.07
N ARG A 210 1.61 -14.95 3.60
CA ARG A 210 1.84 -14.65 2.18
C ARG A 210 3.32 -14.40 1.95
N PHE A 211 3.82 -14.88 0.83
CA PHE A 211 5.16 -14.56 0.37
C PHE A 211 5.15 -13.47 -0.69
N ASN A 212 6.09 -12.55 -0.54
CA ASN A 212 6.53 -11.71 -1.63
C ASN A 212 7.74 -12.42 -2.28
N THR A 213 7.63 -12.76 -3.58
CA THR A 213 8.71 -13.46 -4.31
C THR A 213 9.77 -12.52 -4.84
N PHE A 214 9.57 -11.21 -4.69
CA PHE A 214 10.48 -10.17 -5.15
C PHE A 214 10.66 -9.19 -3.99
N GLY A 215 11.55 -9.56 -3.09
CA GLY A 215 11.97 -8.72 -1.98
C GLY A 215 13.05 -7.75 -2.39
#